data_a3b04bb002097dcc0be1eba60f8da852
#
_entry.id   a3b04bb002097dcc0be1eba60f8da852
#
_cell.length_a   1.000
_cell.length_b   1.000
_cell.length_c   1.000
_cell.angle_alpha   90.00
_cell.angle_beta   90.00
_cell.angle_gamma   90.00
#
_symmetry.space_group_name_H-M   'P 1'
#
loop_
_entity.id
_entity.type
_entity.pdbx_description
1 polymer ?
#
loop_
_entity_poly.entity_id
_entity_poly.type
_entity_poly.pdbx_seq_one_letter_code
_entity_poly.pdbx_strand_id
1 'polypeptide(L)'
;MKNLRQILFLACMITALAVAAQESDPVISSIHDAYQQAKESLKKNKGLGNEMVTTLDYTVRGQGKTTETLHFYYKTVQGTYWLAEGDDRDPHFNYYPLYYVTRSYNIGKKKYFEEFLFDSSSQSLLFAMTQDYDEKGKRFDRRFYFQDRSLYHVIGPEPTPFMVDNVMYQANELRLAFDWIIRNPKE
;
A
#
# COMPACT_ATOMS: atom_id res chain seq x y z
N MET A 1 45.35 -9.77 8.82
CA MET A 1 44.05 -10.32 9.20
C MET A 1 43.32 -9.54 10.31
N LYS A 2 44.01 -8.86 11.25
CA LYS A 2 43.36 -8.01 12.30
C LYS A 2 42.59 -6.81 11.71
N ASN A 3 43.10 -6.17 10.67
CA ASN A 3 42.49 -4.98 10.07
C ASN A 3 41.17 -5.27 9.33
N LEU A 4 41.05 -6.47 8.74
CA LEU A 4 39.82 -6.86 8.01
C LEU A 4 38.63 -7.08 8.97
N ARG A 5 38.91 -7.64 10.16
CA ARG A 5 37.88 -7.80 11.22
C ARG A 5 37.40 -6.45 11.78
N GLN A 6 38.30 -5.49 11.93
CA GLN A 6 37.92 -4.14 12.42
C GLN A 6 37.09 -3.37 11.39
N ILE A 7 37.41 -3.49 10.10
CA ILE A 7 36.62 -2.88 9.00
C ILE A 7 35.22 -3.51 8.91
N LEU A 8 35.12 -4.84 9.07
CA LEU A 8 33.82 -5.53 9.06
C LEU A 8 32.95 -5.12 10.26
N PHE A 9 33.57 -4.96 11.45
CA PHE A 9 32.84 -4.50 12.65
C PHE A 9 32.38 -3.05 12.53
N LEU A 10 33.18 -2.18 11.93
CA LEU A 10 32.82 -0.78 11.69
C LEU A 10 31.67 -0.66 10.66
N ALA A 11 31.72 -1.46 9.59
CA ALA A 11 30.65 -1.50 8.59
C ALA A 11 29.32 -2.00 9.17
N CYS A 12 29.35 -3.04 10.03
CA CYS A 12 28.14 -3.52 10.73
C CYS A 12 27.59 -2.49 11.73
N MET A 13 28.45 -1.72 12.41
CA MET A 13 28.00 -0.67 13.33
C MET A 13 27.35 0.50 12.58
N ILE A 14 27.89 0.90 11.44
CA ILE A 14 27.33 1.99 10.64
C ILE A 14 25.95 1.61 10.07
N THR A 15 25.77 0.36 9.63
CA THR A 15 24.47 -0.12 9.16
C THR A 15 23.45 -0.26 10.30
N ALA A 16 23.88 -0.68 11.50
CA ALA A 16 23.02 -0.76 12.67
C ALA A 16 22.59 0.63 13.17
N LEU A 17 23.49 1.63 13.13
CA LEU A 17 23.17 3.02 13.48
C LEU A 17 22.23 3.68 12.46
N ALA A 18 22.36 3.37 11.16
CA ALA A 18 21.46 3.87 10.14
C ALA A 18 20.05 3.30 10.28
N VAL A 19 19.91 2.01 10.64
CA VAL A 19 18.62 1.38 10.92
C VAL A 19 17.99 1.96 12.20
N ALA A 20 18.77 2.14 13.28
CA ALA A 20 18.28 2.74 14.51
C ALA A 20 17.89 4.22 14.36
N ALA A 21 18.57 4.98 13.50
CA ALA A 21 18.19 6.37 13.20
C ALA A 21 16.89 6.45 12.37
N GLN A 22 16.61 5.46 11.53
CA GLN A 22 15.35 5.37 10.78
C GLN A 22 14.15 5.03 11.68
N GLU A 23 14.34 4.22 12.72
CA GLU A 23 13.29 3.92 13.71
C GLU A 23 12.96 5.11 14.63
N SER A 24 13.81 6.14 14.65
CA SER A 24 13.60 7.35 15.48
C SER A 24 12.79 8.46 14.77
N ASP A 25 12.55 8.34 13.46
CA ASP A 25 11.73 9.32 12.73
C ASP A 25 10.24 9.11 13.06
N PRO A 26 9.58 10.10 13.71
CA PRO A 26 8.22 9.94 14.18
C PRO A 26 7.21 9.74 13.05
N VAL A 27 7.47 10.27 11.86
CA VAL A 27 6.59 10.10 10.68
C VAL A 27 6.69 8.66 10.19
N ILE A 28 7.89 8.15 10.00
CA ILE A 28 8.12 6.77 9.55
C ILE A 28 7.55 5.78 10.58
N SER A 29 7.80 6.01 11.88
CA SER A 29 7.28 5.16 12.96
C SER A 29 5.76 5.13 12.96
N SER A 30 5.10 6.28 12.87
CA SER A 30 3.64 6.37 12.82
C SER A 30 3.03 5.63 11.63
N ILE A 31 3.62 5.78 10.43
CA ILE A 31 3.18 5.08 9.22
C ILE A 31 3.43 3.57 9.35
N HIS A 32 4.57 3.18 9.93
CA HIS A 32 4.89 1.77 10.17
C HIS A 32 3.89 1.12 11.13
N ASP A 33 3.54 1.79 12.22
CA ASP A 33 2.55 1.32 13.19
C ASP A 33 1.17 1.16 12.53
N ALA A 34 0.75 2.12 11.72
CA ALA A 34 -0.50 2.03 10.96
C ALA A 34 -0.48 0.84 9.98
N TYR A 35 0.65 0.60 9.30
CA TYR A 35 0.83 -0.55 8.42
C TYR A 35 0.76 -1.89 9.18
N GLN A 36 1.43 -1.99 10.34
CA GLN A 36 1.38 -3.19 11.17
C GLN A 36 -0.03 -3.44 11.70
N GLN A 37 -0.74 -2.42 12.16
CA GLN A 37 -2.13 -2.52 12.60
C GLN A 37 -3.05 -3.02 11.48
N ALA A 38 -2.88 -2.53 10.24
CA ALA A 38 -3.61 -3.03 9.09
C ALA A 38 -3.34 -4.53 8.87
N LYS A 39 -2.07 -4.94 8.83
CA LYS A 39 -1.66 -6.35 8.66
C LYS A 39 -2.18 -7.27 9.77
N GLU A 40 -2.15 -6.81 11.02
CA GLU A 40 -2.68 -7.58 12.17
C GLU A 40 -4.20 -7.71 12.10
N SER A 41 -4.91 -6.64 11.72
CA SER A 41 -6.36 -6.67 11.53
C SER A 41 -6.76 -7.72 10.49
N LEU A 42 -6.03 -7.80 9.38
CA LEU A 42 -6.28 -8.81 8.35
C LEU A 42 -6.04 -10.24 8.86
N LYS A 43 -5.02 -10.45 9.72
CA LYS A 43 -4.75 -11.77 10.30
C LYS A 43 -5.83 -12.19 11.30
N LYS A 44 -6.31 -11.27 12.15
CA LYS A 44 -7.31 -11.52 13.19
C LYS A 44 -8.71 -11.71 12.59
N ASN A 45 -9.02 -10.98 11.53
CA ASN A 45 -10.36 -10.93 10.92
C ASN A 45 -10.50 -11.86 9.70
N LYS A 46 -9.83 -13.01 9.68
CA LYS A 46 -9.93 -13.98 8.57
C LYS A 46 -11.40 -14.22 8.18
N GLY A 47 -11.85 -13.57 7.10
CA GLY A 47 -13.20 -13.69 6.57
C GLY A 47 -14.30 -12.88 7.29
N LEU A 48 -13.96 -12.02 8.26
CA LEU A 48 -14.91 -11.16 8.99
C LEU A 48 -14.70 -9.67 8.71
N GLY A 49 -13.67 -9.29 7.97
CA GLY A 49 -13.41 -7.92 7.54
C GLY A 49 -14.12 -7.60 6.22
N ASN A 50 -14.30 -6.31 5.96
CA ASN A 50 -14.78 -5.87 4.65
C ASN A 50 -13.64 -6.00 3.63
N GLU A 51 -13.74 -6.99 2.78
CA GLU A 51 -12.81 -7.27 1.70
C GLU A 51 -13.58 -7.36 0.38
N MET A 52 -13.04 -6.71 -0.64
CA MET A 52 -13.48 -6.87 -2.02
C MET A 52 -12.31 -7.41 -2.84
N VAL A 53 -12.54 -8.48 -3.59
CA VAL A 53 -11.53 -9.10 -4.45
C VAL A 53 -11.93 -8.96 -5.91
N THR A 54 -10.99 -8.49 -6.72
CA THR A 54 -11.15 -8.42 -8.18
C THR A 54 -10.02 -9.16 -8.85
N THR A 55 -10.32 -10.01 -9.81
CA THR A 55 -9.34 -10.70 -10.64
C THR A 55 -9.52 -10.29 -12.08
N LEU A 56 -8.42 -9.89 -12.72
CA LEU A 56 -8.36 -9.46 -14.11
C LEU A 56 -7.46 -10.40 -14.90
N ASP A 57 -7.98 -10.96 -15.98
CA ASP A 57 -7.21 -11.74 -16.93
C ASP A 57 -7.08 -10.95 -18.23
N TYR A 58 -5.86 -10.68 -18.64
CA TYR A 58 -5.59 -9.94 -19.87
C TYR A 58 -4.30 -10.44 -20.56
N THR A 59 -4.10 -10.03 -21.80
CA THR A 59 -2.91 -10.40 -22.57
C THR A 59 -2.08 -9.14 -22.84
N VAL A 60 -0.83 -9.16 -22.38
CA VAL A 60 0.15 -8.11 -22.67
C VAL A 60 0.95 -8.51 -23.92
N ARG A 61 0.95 -7.63 -24.91
CA ARG A 61 1.70 -7.86 -26.17
C ARG A 61 3.17 -8.13 -25.88
N GLY A 62 3.68 -9.27 -26.37
CA GLY A 62 5.07 -9.68 -26.15
C GLY A 62 5.37 -10.32 -24.79
N GLN A 63 4.42 -10.36 -23.86
CA GLN A 63 4.59 -10.92 -22.52
C GLN A 63 3.64 -12.09 -22.22
N GLY A 64 2.56 -12.22 -22.99
CA GLY A 64 1.58 -13.29 -22.85
C GLY A 64 0.44 -12.97 -21.88
N LYS A 65 -0.23 -14.01 -21.40
CA LYS A 65 -1.33 -13.90 -20.42
C LYS A 65 -0.82 -13.45 -19.07
N THR A 66 -1.55 -12.53 -18.48
CA THR A 66 -1.33 -12.01 -17.12
C THR A 66 -2.62 -12.14 -16.35
N THR A 67 -2.52 -12.67 -15.13
CA THR A 67 -3.61 -12.62 -14.15
C THR A 67 -3.18 -11.63 -13.07
N GLU A 68 -4.05 -10.68 -12.81
CA GLU A 68 -3.88 -9.69 -11.75
C GLU A 68 -4.97 -9.88 -10.72
N THR A 69 -4.61 -9.95 -9.44
CA THR A 69 -5.55 -10.05 -8.33
C THR A 69 -5.37 -8.86 -7.41
N LEU A 70 -6.47 -8.17 -7.16
CA LEU A 70 -6.57 -7.00 -6.29
C LEU A 70 -7.44 -7.36 -5.09
N HIS A 71 -6.95 -7.06 -3.90
CA HIS A 71 -7.71 -7.14 -2.65
C HIS A 71 -7.83 -5.75 -2.07
N PHE A 72 -9.04 -5.26 -1.91
CA PHE A 72 -9.36 -3.97 -1.32
C PHE A 72 -9.94 -4.19 0.07
N TYR A 73 -9.32 -3.62 1.09
CA TYR A 73 -9.76 -3.71 2.48
C TYR A 73 -10.28 -2.36 2.94
N TYR A 74 -11.53 -2.34 3.42
CA TYR A 74 -12.23 -1.12 3.77
C TYR A 74 -13.00 -1.26 5.08
N LYS A 75 -13.40 -0.12 5.65
CA LYS A 75 -14.25 -0.05 6.83
C LYS A 75 -15.68 0.29 6.40
N THR A 76 -16.66 -0.14 7.18
CA THR A 76 -18.00 0.40 7.09
C THR A 76 -18.15 1.42 8.21
N VAL A 77 -18.44 2.65 7.88
CA VAL A 77 -18.63 3.76 8.83
C VAL A 77 -19.99 4.35 8.59
N GLN A 78 -20.77 4.48 9.65
CA GLN A 78 -22.07 5.15 9.60
C GLN A 78 -21.86 6.65 9.77
N GLY A 79 -22.41 7.42 8.84
CA GLY A 79 -22.51 8.86 8.91
C GLY A 79 -23.96 9.30 9.15
N THR A 80 -24.15 10.58 9.44
CA THR A 80 -25.45 11.17 9.62
C THR A 80 -25.57 12.45 8.80
N TYR A 81 -26.64 12.58 8.00
CA TYR A 81 -26.99 13.84 7.34
C TYR A 81 -27.71 14.76 8.32
N TRP A 82 -27.47 16.06 8.17
CA TRP A 82 -28.34 17.04 8.77
C TRP A 82 -29.61 17.16 7.92
N LEU A 83 -30.77 16.84 8.48
CA LEU A 83 -32.06 16.94 7.81
C LEU A 83 -32.80 18.19 8.24
N ALA A 84 -33.54 18.79 7.31
CA ALA A 84 -34.44 19.89 7.63
C ALA A 84 -35.64 19.39 8.48
N GLU A 85 -36.24 20.26 9.23
CA GLU A 85 -37.45 19.96 10.01
C GLU A 85 -38.58 19.49 9.07
N GLY A 86 -39.15 18.31 9.35
CA GLY A 86 -40.19 17.68 8.52
C GLY A 86 -39.64 16.78 7.38
N ASP A 87 -38.36 16.53 7.32
CA ASP A 87 -37.77 15.58 6.36
C ASP A 87 -37.80 14.16 6.96
N ASP A 88 -38.61 13.28 6.37
CA ASP A 88 -38.84 11.90 6.84
C ASP A 88 -37.79 10.89 6.32
N ARG A 89 -36.73 11.33 5.61
CA ARG A 89 -35.69 10.44 5.14
C ARG A 89 -34.85 9.90 6.32
N ASP A 90 -34.33 8.68 6.14
CA ASP A 90 -33.34 8.18 7.12
C ASP A 90 -32.11 9.10 7.12
N PRO A 91 -31.74 9.70 8.26
CA PRO A 91 -30.57 10.55 8.36
C PRO A 91 -29.25 9.78 8.25
N HIS A 92 -29.30 8.47 8.32
CA HIS A 92 -28.09 7.65 8.35
C HIS A 92 -27.66 7.20 6.95
N PHE A 93 -26.36 7.18 6.73
CA PHE A 93 -25.76 6.60 5.53
C PHE A 93 -24.49 5.83 5.88
N ASN A 94 -24.15 4.86 5.07
CA ASN A 94 -22.89 4.16 5.20
C ASN A 94 -21.90 4.71 4.17
N TYR A 95 -20.63 4.87 4.59
CA TYR A 95 -19.52 5.10 3.69
C TYR A 95 -18.40 4.11 3.98
N TYR A 96 -17.54 3.90 2.99
CA TYR A 96 -16.64 2.78 2.95
C TYR A 96 -15.20 3.25 2.72
N PRO A 97 -14.52 3.83 3.74
CA PRO A 97 -13.15 4.29 3.57
C PRO A 97 -12.20 3.12 3.32
N LEU A 98 -11.53 3.19 2.18
CA LEU A 98 -10.45 2.27 1.84
C LEU A 98 -9.26 2.54 2.75
N TYR A 99 -8.62 1.49 3.31
CA TYR A 99 -7.44 1.68 4.14
C TYR A 99 -6.24 0.86 3.68
N TYR A 100 -6.47 -0.24 2.95
CA TYR A 100 -5.37 -1.08 2.50
C TYR A 100 -5.72 -1.80 1.19
N VAL A 101 -4.73 -1.90 0.29
CA VAL A 101 -4.87 -2.66 -0.96
C VAL A 101 -3.65 -3.55 -1.13
N THR A 102 -3.87 -4.77 -1.57
CA THR A 102 -2.79 -5.60 -2.12
C THR A 102 -3.07 -5.90 -3.59
N ARG A 103 -2.01 -5.92 -4.36
CA ARG A 103 -2.01 -6.23 -5.78
C ARG A 103 -0.98 -7.31 -6.08
N SER A 104 -1.38 -8.38 -6.73
CA SER A 104 -0.47 -9.42 -7.20
C SER A 104 -0.67 -9.68 -8.67
N TYR A 105 0.41 -9.77 -9.43
CA TYR A 105 0.36 -10.03 -10.86
C TYR A 105 1.65 -10.72 -11.35
N ASN A 106 1.60 -11.25 -12.58
CA ASN A 106 2.78 -11.85 -13.20
C ASN A 106 3.08 -11.17 -14.54
N ILE A 107 4.36 -11.03 -14.82
CA ILE A 107 4.87 -10.64 -16.15
C ILE A 107 5.80 -11.73 -16.62
N GLY A 108 5.34 -12.53 -17.58
CA GLY A 108 6.04 -13.76 -17.98
C GLY A 108 6.17 -14.72 -16.79
N LYS A 109 7.40 -15.06 -16.42
CA LYS A 109 7.68 -15.96 -15.27
C LYS A 109 7.89 -15.23 -13.95
N LYS A 110 7.98 -13.89 -13.95
CA LYS A 110 8.20 -13.08 -12.75
C LYS A 110 6.87 -12.77 -12.08
N LYS A 111 6.85 -12.86 -10.75
CA LYS A 111 5.70 -12.54 -9.92
C LYS A 111 5.96 -11.23 -9.19
N TYR A 112 5.03 -10.32 -9.26
CA TYR A 112 5.06 -9.01 -8.62
C TYR A 112 4.02 -8.95 -7.52
N PHE A 113 4.34 -8.21 -6.48
CA PHE A 113 3.42 -7.95 -5.38
C PHE A 113 3.59 -6.51 -4.92
N GLU A 114 2.48 -5.84 -4.68
CA GLU A 114 2.41 -4.46 -4.26
C GLU A 114 1.42 -4.31 -3.11
N GLU A 115 1.72 -3.39 -2.21
CA GLU A 115 0.87 -3.04 -1.08
C GLU A 115 0.71 -1.53 -1.02
N PHE A 116 -0.49 -1.05 -0.69
CA PHE A 116 -0.80 0.37 -0.55
C PHE A 116 -1.60 0.57 0.73
N LEU A 117 -1.13 1.47 1.59
CA LEU A 117 -1.80 1.89 2.82
C LEU A 117 -2.32 3.31 2.65
N PHE A 118 -3.60 3.51 2.93
CA PHE A 118 -4.27 4.80 2.87
C PHE A 118 -4.68 5.29 4.25
N ASP A 119 -4.62 6.58 4.47
CA ASP A 119 -5.29 7.20 5.60
C ASP A 119 -6.81 7.07 5.44
N SER A 120 -7.49 6.52 6.43
CA SER A 120 -8.92 6.24 6.35
C SER A 120 -9.78 7.51 6.29
N SER A 121 -9.28 8.66 6.76
CA SER A 121 -10.01 9.92 6.82
C SER A 121 -9.79 10.78 5.58
N SER A 122 -8.54 10.99 5.20
CA SER A 122 -8.17 11.83 4.06
C SER A 122 -8.12 11.08 2.74
N GLN A 123 -8.10 9.74 2.78
CA GLN A 123 -7.90 8.84 1.64
C GLN A 123 -6.59 9.11 0.88
N SER A 124 -5.61 9.74 1.54
CA SER A 124 -4.28 9.94 0.98
C SER A 124 -3.39 8.70 1.17
N LEU A 125 -2.49 8.47 0.24
CA LEU A 125 -1.49 7.41 0.33
C LEU A 125 -0.51 7.74 1.45
N LEU A 126 -0.32 6.81 2.40
CA LEU A 126 0.66 6.89 3.48
C LEU A 126 1.90 6.06 3.19
N PHE A 127 1.68 4.88 2.60
CA PHE A 127 2.75 3.91 2.37
C PHE A 127 2.47 3.08 1.13
N ALA A 128 3.52 2.74 0.40
CA ALA A 128 3.48 1.71 -0.61
C ALA A 128 4.71 0.81 -0.51
N MET A 129 4.52 -0.46 -0.82
CA MET A 129 5.60 -1.43 -1.00
C MET A 129 5.47 -2.06 -2.38
N THR A 130 6.57 -2.10 -3.12
CA THR A 130 6.65 -2.79 -4.41
C THR A 130 7.72 -3.86 -4.37
N GLN A 131 7.42 -5.02 -4.93
CA GLN A 131 8.42 -6.05 -5.21
C GLN A 131 8.86 -5.95 -6.66
N ASP A 132 10.16 -5.91 -6.87
CA ASP A 132 10.77 -5.72 -8.17
C ASP A 132 11.97 -6.68 -8.37
N TYR A 133 12.61 -6.64 -9.52
CA TYR A 133 13.74 -7.50 -9.85
C TYR A 133 14.90 -6.65 -10.40
N ASP A 134 16.11 -6.93 -9.91
CA ASP A 134 17.32 -6.33 -10.43
C ASP A 134 17.69 -6.93 -11.82
N GLU A 135 18.74 -6.40 -12.44
CA GLU A 135 19.24 -6.85 -13.75
C GLU A 135 19.66 -8.34 -13.74
N LYS A 136 20.01 -8.88 -12.58
CA LYS A 136 20.37 -10.29 -12.38
C LYS A 136 19.17 -11.19 -12.11
N GLY A 137 17.95 -10.62 -12.06
CA GLY A 137 16.72 -11.33 -11.76
C GLY A 137 16.53 -11.65 -10.29
N LYS A 138 17.29 -11.02 -9.37
CA LYS A 138 17.10 -11.15 -7.94
C LYS A 138 15.98 -10.20 -7.48
N ARG A 139 15.00 -10.74 -6.76
CA ARG A 139 13.90 -9.96 -6.20
C ARG A 139 14.36 -9.08 -5.04
N PHE A 140 13.83 -7.87 -4.97
CA PHE A 140 13.99 -6.94 -3.86
C PHE A 140 12.68 -6.21 -3.59
N ASP A 141 12.55 -5.65 -2.39
CA ASP A 141 11.42 -4.83 -1.99
C ASP A 141 11.86 -3.35 -1.93
N ARG A 142 10.97 -2.47 -2.34
CA ARG A 142 11.13 -1.01 -2.17
C ARG A 142 9.93 -0.51 -1.39
N ARG A 143 10.16 0.32 -0.37
CA ARG A 143 9.14 0.88 0.50
C ARG A 143 9.16 2.39 0.38
N PHE A 144 8.01 2.96 0.10
CA PHE A 144 7.79 4.38 -0.06
C PHE A 144 6.94 4.89 1.10
N TYR A 145 7.36 5.94 1.74
CA TYR A 145 6.64 6.62 2.81
C TYR A 145 6.22 7.99 2.30
N PHE A 146 4.96 8.35 2.49
CA PHE A 146 4.39 9.59 1.99
C PHE A 146 3.86 10.45 3.14
N GLN A 147 4.06 11.74 3.04
CA GLN A 147 3.48 12.76 3.92
C GLN A 147 2.98 13.91 3.06
N ASP A 148 1.81 14.45 3.39
CA ASP A 148 1.22 15.59 2.69
C ASP A 148 1.16 15.43 1.16
N ARG A 149 0.85 14.20 0.71
CA ARG A 149 0.80 13.80 -0.71
C ARG A 149 2.13 13.89 -1.45
N SER A 150 3.23 13.90 -0.74
CA SER A 150 4.58 13.93 -1.30
C SER A 150 5.41 12.76 -0.78
N LEU A 151 6.35 12.30 -1.58
CA LEU A 151 7.32 11.31 -1.10
C LEU A 151 8.14 11.91 0.04
N TYR A 152 8.09 11.24 1.19
CA TYR A 152 8.84 11.63 2.38
C TYR A 152 10.14 10.85 2.51
N HIS A 153 10.07 9.52 2.33
CA HIS A 153 11.23 8.64 2.52
C HIS A 153 11.10 7.36 1.69
N VAL A 154 12.25 6.75 1.35
CA VAL A 154 12.32 5.46 0.67
C VAL A 154 13.28 4.53 1.38
N ILE A 155 12.90 3.26 1.54
CA ILE A 155 13.78 2.18 1.97
C ILE A 155 13.93 1.19 0.80
N GLY A 156 15.16 0.90 0.43
CA GLY A 156 15.50 0.05 -0.70
C GLY A 156 16.31 0.78 -1.77
N PRO A 157 16.47 0.23 -2.97
CA PRO A 157 17.16 0.90 -4.07
C PRO A 157 16.49 2.22 -4.43
N GLU A 158 17.29 3.25 -4.67
CA GLU A 158 16.83 4.61 -5.01
C GLU A 158 15.87 4.57 -6.21
N PRO A 159 14.65 5.13 -6.10
CA PRO A 159 13.71 5.18 -7.19
C PRO A 159 14.04 6.32 -8.14
N THR A 160 13.70 6.18 -9.43
CA THR A 160 13.63 7.33 -10.32
C THR A 160 12.39 8.17 -10.00
N PRO A 161 12.36 9.48 -10.33
CA PRO A 161 11.15 10.30 -10.18
C PRO A 161 9.93 9.68 -10.85
N PHE A 162 10.10 9.13 -12.05
CA PHE A 162 9.03 8.41 -12.77
C PHE A 162 8.44 7.23 -11.97
N MET A 163 9.27 6.50 -11.22
CA MET A 163 8.77 5.38 -10.38
C MET A 163 7.93 5.90 -9.22
N VAL A 164 8.31 7.01 -8.61
CA VAL A 164 7.54 7.65 -7.54
C VAL A 164 6.17 8.11 -8.06
N ASP A 165 6.17 8.84 -9.18
CA ASP A 165 4.94 9.31 -9.82
C ASP A 165 4.02 8.16 -10.21
N ASN A 166 4.60 7.06 -10.73
CA ASN A 166 3.84 5.87 -11.09
C ASN A 166 3.20 5.18 -9.88
N VAL A 167 3.91 5.08 -8.76
CA VAL A 167 3.35 4.51 -7.50
C VAL A 167 2.18 5.37 -7.01
N MET A 168 2.31 6.68 -7.00
CA MET A 168 1.26 7.61 -6.60
C MET A 168 0.05 7.53 -7.55
N TYR A 169 0.31 7.49 -8.87
CA TYR A 169 -0.72 7.34 -9.89
C TYR A 169 -1.49 6.03 -9.70
N GLN A 170 -0.80 4.90 -9.57
CA GLN A 170 -1.42 3.59 -9.35
C GLN A 170 -2.27 3.56 -8.08
N ALA A 171 -1.76 4.11 -6.97
CA ALA A 171 -2.51 4.18 -5.73
C ALA A 171 -3.82 4.98 -5.90
N ASN A 172 -3.78 6.10 -6.63
CA ASN A 172 -4.96 6.89 -6.93
C ASN A 172 -5.96 6.13 -7.83
N GLU A 173 -5.48 5.45 -8.88
CA GLU A 173 -6.33 4.65 -9.76
C GLU A 173 -7.01 3.50 -9.01
N LEU A 174 -6.30 2.81 -8.12
CA LEU A 174 -6.86 1.76 -7.28
C LEU A 174 -7.96 2.31 -6.35
N ARG A 175 -7.73 3.47 -5.75
CA ARG A 175 -8.73 4.13 -4.90
C ARG A 175 -9.97 4.53 -5.70
N LEU A 176 -9.81 5.12 -6.88
CA LEU A 176 -10.91 5.50 -7.76
C LEU A 176 -11.69 4.27 -8.26
N ALA A 177 -10.99 3.19 -8.61
CA ALA A 177 -11.63 1.94 -9.02
C ALA A 177 -12.47 1.34 -7.88
N PHE A 178 -11.94 1.34 -6.66
CA PHE A 178 -12.68 0.91 -5.48
C PHE A 178 -13.93 1.76 -5.26
N ASP A 179 -13.79 3.09 -5.24
CA ASP A 179 -14.91 4.03 -5.05
C ASP A 179 -16.00 3.79 -6.10
N TRP A 180 -15.63 3.55 -7.35
CA TRP A 180 -16.59 3.30 -8.43
C TRP A 180 -17.33 1.97 -8.24
N ILE A 181 -16.62 0.89 -7.88
CA ILE A 181 -17.23 -0.43 -7.70
C ILE A 181 -18.14 -0.46 -6.48
N ILE A 182 -17.70 0.13 -5.33
CA ILE A 182 -18.46 0.09 -4.08
C ILE A 182 -19.76 0.92 -4.16
N ARG A 183 -19.75 1.99 -4.97
CA ARG A 183 -20.94 2.85 -5.16
C ARG A 183 -21.90 2.32 -6.21
N ASN A 184 -21.44 1.44 -7.11
CA ASN A 184 -22.22 0.85 -8.17
C ASN A 184 -22.15 -0.69 -8.08
N PRO A 185 -22.60 -1.30 -6.97
CA PRO A 185 -22.64 -2.74 -6.86
C PRO A 185 -23.54 -3.25 -8.01
N LYS A 186 -23.04 -4.20 -8.78
CA LYS A 186 -23.89 -4.87 -9.77
C LYS A 186 -24.93 -5.66 -8.99
N GLU A 187 -26.20 -5.33 -9.20
CA GLU A 187 -27.34 -6.10 -8.73
C GLU A 187 -27.29 -7.53 -9.27
#